data_f4322658be7da30a62c6391310206c31
#
_entry.id   f4322658be7da30a62c6391310206c31
#
_cell.length_a   1.000
_cell.length_b   1.000
_cell.length_c   1.000
_cell.angle_alpha   90.00
_cell.angle_beta   90.00
_cell.angle_gamma   90.00
#
_symmetry.space_group_name_H-M   'P 1'
#
loop_
_entity.id
_entity.type
_entity.pdbx_description
1 polymer ?
#
loop_
_entity_poly.entity_id
_entity_poly.type
_entity_poly.pdbx_seq_one_letter_code
_entity_poly.pdbx_strand_id
1 'polypeptide(L)'
;MIDTGFRDERCLKTMESVLEELGIAYEDLDVFMTHKHHDHSGLASIYADRGATIYMNPLEERHPYDCLFYSSGNTDPLVQAKVLHRVGVTEEGTPQIWDMFEQVRKEVENHSGWMYEVQDFPYKPIGSGEVLRYGDYTFETVELKGHTFGQLGLFDKENKIFFCADQVIDGIVPIVATTYPDEHLLKGYFASMERFRHEFSDCLLFPAHGKHITDPKRVVGRIVFSYLDKMEIVHNILEHSRRPKTIREIASIAYGMPQLPKDTDEFIKLKMVMSKCFSCL
;
A
#
# COMPACT_ATOMS: atom_id res chain seq x y z
N MET A 1 -2.41 -18.28 7.00
CA MET A 1 -3.03 -16.93 7.14
C MET A 1 -2.48 -16.01 6.06
N ILE A 2 -3.27 -15.04 5.59
CA ILE A 2 -2.80 -14.00 4.64
C ILE A 2 -2.90 -12.66 5.36
N ASP A 3 -1.76 -11.95 5.47
CA ASP A 3 -1.58 -10.71 6.23
C ASP A 3 -1.98 -10.79 7.71
N THR A 4 -1.69 -9.74 8.49
CA THR A 4 -1.87 -9.78 9.95
C THR A 4 -2.75 -8.64 10.48
N GLY A 5 -3.10 -7.67 9.63
CA GLY A 5 -3.84 -6.47 10.04
C GLY A 5 -2.97 -5.43 10.75
N PHE A 6 -3.62 -4.40 11.26
CA PHE A 6 -2.97 -3.32 12.00
C PHE A 6 -2.39 -3.79 13.33
N ARG A 7 -1.36 -3.10 13.82
CA ARG A 7 -0.86 -3.23 15.19
C ARG A 7 -1.82 -2.57 16.17
N ASP A 8 -2.96 -3.20 16.39
CA ASP A 8 -4.05 -2.76 17.25
C ASP A 8 -4.51 -3.93 18.13
N GLU A 9 -4.81 -3.65 19.39
CA GLU A 9 -5.21 -4.67 20.36
C GLU A 9 -6.50 -5.41 19.94
N ARG A 10 -7.42 -4.72 19.27
CA ARG A 10 -8.67 -5.34 18.77
C ARG A 10 -8.38 -6.30 17.62
N CYS A 11 -7.47 -5.93 16.71
CA CYS A 11 -7.02 -6.82 15.65
C CYS A 11 -6.37 -8.06 16.26
N LEU A 12 -5.45 -7.89 17.19
CA LEU A 12 -4.78 -9.02 17.87
C LEU A 12 -5.78 -9.94 18.56
N LYS A 13 -6.66 -9.41 19.40
CA LYS A 13 -7.67 -10.21 20.12
C LYS A 13 -8.62 -10.95 19.17
N THR A 14 -9.02 -10.32 18.08
CA THR A 14 -9.88 -10.96 17.07
C THR A 14 -9.16 -12.14 16.44
N MET A 15 -7.90 -11.95 16.04
CA MET A 15 -7.11 -13.04 15.43
C MET A 15 -6.81 -14.15 16.42
N GLU A 16 -6.47 -13.84 17.68
CA GLU A 16 -6.29 -14.83 18.74
C GLU A 16 -7.55 -15.68 18.96
N SER A 17 -8.72 -15.03 19.00
CA SER A 17 -10.00 -15.75 19.13
C SER A 17 -10.27 -16.70 17.97
N VAL A 18 -9.93 -16.30 16.74
CA VAL A 18 -10.08 -17.17 15.56
C VAL A 18 -9.11 -18.34 15.58
N LEU A 19 -7.84 -18.12 15.96
CA LEU A 19 -6.86 -19.21 16.08
C LEU A 19 -7.26 -20.21 17.17
N GLU A 20 -7.77 -19.73 18.31
CA GLU A 20 -8.28 -20.56 19.38
C GLU A 20 -9.49 -21.39 18.93
N GLU A 21 -10.47 -20.78 18.23
CA GLU A 21 -11.65 -21.45 17.67
C GLU A 21 -11.25 -22.56 16.68
N LEU A 22 -10.23 -22.32 15.87
CA LEU A 22 -9.71 -23.26 14.88
C LEU A 22 -8.74 -24.29 15.49
N GLY A 23 -8.31 -24.11 16.74
CA GLY A 23 -7.33 -24.97 17.40
C GLY A 23 -5.93 -24.90 16.78
N ILE A 24 -5.55 -23.74 16.23
CA ILE A 24 -4.26 -23.52 15.57
C ILE A 24 -3.31 -22.84 16.54
N ALA A 25 -2.18 -23.50 16.85
CA ALA A 25 -1.10 -22.88 17.61
C ALA A 25 -0.22 -21.98 16.70
N TYR A 26 0.47 -21.00 17.29
CA TYR A 26 1.33 -20.10 16.52
C TYR A 26 2.48 -20.85 15.82
N GLU A 27 3.02 -21.89 16.42
CA GLU A 27 4.08 -22.72 15.87
C GLU A 27 3.65 -23.50 14.61
N ASP A 28 2.34 -23.73 14.46
CA ASP A 28 1.74 -24.39 13.30
C ASP A 28 1.19 -23.39 12.28
N LEU A 29 1.36 -22.09 12.52
CA LEU A 29 0.82 -21.03 11.68
C LEU A 29 1.84 -20.54 10.65
N ASP A 30 1.51 -20.69 9.38
CA ASP A 30 2.15 -19.99 8.30
C ASP A 30 1.40 -18.68 7.98
N VAL A 31 2.12 -17.58 7.92
CA VAL A 31 1.61 -16.25 7.54
C VAL A 31 2.26 -15.83 6.22
N PHE A 32 1.46 -15.67 5.19
CA PHE A 32 1.89 -15.10 3.93
C PHE A 32 1.65 -13.59 3.94
N MET A 33 2.74 -12.82 3.94
CA MET A 33 2.69 -11.37 3.83
C MET A 33 2.58 -10.96 2.37
N THR A 34 1.49 -10.31 2.02
CA THR A 34 1.31 -9.80 0.66
C THR A 34 2.26 -8.63 0.39
N HIS A 35 2.39 -7.73 1.35
CA HIS A 35 3.30 -6.57 1.32
C HIS A 35 3.47 -5.96 2.72
N LYS A 36 4.42 -5.01 2.88
CA LYS A 36 4.83 -4.50 4.21
C LYS A 36 4.07 -3.25 4.67
N HIS A 37 2.88 -2.94 4.16
CA HIS A 37 2.08 -1.84 4.70
C HIS A 37 1.58 -2.16 6.11
N HIS A 38 1.41 -1.12 6.93
CA HIS A 38 1.11 -1.25 8.36
C HIS A 38 -0.22 -1.94 8.67
N ASP A 39 -1.20 -1.86 7.78
CA ASP A 39 -2.49 -2.53 7.88
C ASP A 39 -2.45 -4.00 7.44
N HIS A 40 -1.32 -4.46 6.92
CA HIS A 40 -1.06 -5.85 6.54
C HIS A 40 -0.04 -6.50 7.47
N SER A 41 1.03 -5.79 7.82
CA SER A 41 2.17 -6.33 8.57
C SER A 41 2.20 -5.94 10.05
N GLY A 42 1.22 -5.20 10.54
CA GLY A 42 1.24 -4.61 11.86
C GLY A 42 1.44 -5.58 13.03
N LEU A 43 0.90 -6.81 12.93
CA LEU A 43 1.05 -7.83 13.96
C LEU A 43 2.13 -8.90 13.63
N ALA A 44 2.83 -8.78 12.49
CA ALA A 44 3.76 -9.81 12.02
C ALA A 44 4.88 -10.10 13.04
N SER A 45 5.45 -9.07 13.68
CA SER A 45 6.46 -9.23 14.73
C SER A 45 5.93 -10.03 15.94
N ILE A 46 4.71 -9.75 16.38
CA ILE A 46 4.07 -10.47 17.49
C ILE A 46 3.86 -11.93 17.14
N TYR A 47 3.45 -12.22 15.91
CA TYR A 47 3.23 -13.60 15.47
C TYR A 47 4.54 -14.37 15.32
N ALA A 48 5.58 -13.73 14.77
CA ALA A 48 6.91 -14.30 14.69
C ALA A 48 7.49 -14.62 16.08
N ASP A 49 7.37 -13.70 17.04
CA ASP A 49 7.81 -13.87 18.43
C ASP A 49 7.10 -15.02 19.14
N ARG A 50 5.89 -15.35 18.71
CA ARG A 50 5.09 -16.48 19.24
C ARG A 50 5.32 -17.79 18.49
N GLY A 51 6.19 -17.80 17.48
CA GLY A 51 6.60 -19.01 16.78
C GLY A 51 6.01 -19.20 15.38
N ALA A 52 5.15 -18.30 14.90
CA ALA A 52 4.61 -18.39 13.55
C ALA A 52 5.70 -18.22 12.49
N THR A 53 5.57 -18.94 11.37
CA THR A 53 6.43 -18.75 10.20
C THR A 53 5.88 -17.65 9.32
N ILE A 54 6.64 -16.58 9.13
CA ILE A 54 6.26 -15.48 8.23
C ILE A 54 6.95 -15.68 6.88
N TYR A 55 6.21 -15.58 5.78
CA TYR A 55 6.74 -15.56 4.40
C TYR A 55 6.56 -14.16 3.83
N MET A 56 7.62 -13.56 3.27
CA MET A 56 7.56 -12.23 2.68
C MET A 56 8.54 -12.11 1.51
N ASN A 57 8.18 -11.31 0.51
CA ASN A 57 9.09 -10.96 -0.57
C ASN A 57 10.17 -9.99 -0.05
N PRO A 58 11.48 -10.33 -0.18
CA PRO A 58 12.56 -9.44 0.24
C PRO A 58 12.55 -8.05 -0.42
N LEU A 59 11.88 -7.89 -1.55
CA LEU A 59 11.72 -6.58 -2.20
C LEU A 59 10.88 -5.60 -1.35
N GLU A 60 10.08 -6.10 -0.41
CA GLU A 60 9.32 -5.26 0.53
C GLU A 60 10.23 -4.57 1.58
N GLU A 61 11.47 -5.05 1.79
CA GLU A 61 12.47 -4.33 2.57
C GLU A 61 12.95 -3.02 1.91
N ARG A 62 12.75 -2.93 0.59
CA ARG A 62 13.00 -1.68 -0.14
C ARG A 62 11.85 -0.70 0.00
N HIS A 63 10.75 -1.12 0.67
CA HIS A 63 9.62 -0.21 0.83
C HIS A 63 10.10 0.96 1.68
N PRO A 64 10.14 2.15 1.09
CA PRO A 64 10.74 3.26 1.77
C PRO A 64 9.77 3.76 2.83
N TYR A 65 10.16 3.65 4.07
CA TYR A 65 9.67 4.56 5.10
C TYR A 65 9.90 6.03 4.72
N ASP A 66 10.62 6.29 3.63
CA ASP A 66 10.89 7.61 3.05
C ASP A 66 9.90 8.01 1.94
N CYS A 67 8.86 7.25 1.65
CA CYS A 67 7.82 7.67 0.73
C CYS A 67 6.85 8.64 1.40
N LEU A 68 6.28 9.53 0.60
CA LEU A 68 5.34 10.55 1.08
C LEU A 68 4.14 9.96 1.83
N PHE A 69 3.69 8.78 1.44
CA PHE A 69 2.54 8.11 2.05
C PHE A 69 2.85 7.60 3.45
N TYR A 70 4.06 7.05 3.66
CA TYR A 70 4.52 6.47 4.93
C TYR A 70 5.41 7.38 5.76
N SER A 71 5.54 8.64 5.39
CA SER A 71 6.39 9.60 6.08
C SER A 71 5.92 9.98 7.51
N SER A 72 5.08 9.16 8.12
CA SER A 72 4.65 9.31 9.50
C SER A 72 4.92 8.00 10.23
N GLY A 73 5.97 7.88 10.98
CA GLY A 73 6.36 6.66 11.69
C GLY A 73 7.82 6.74 12.09
N ASN A 74 8.46 5.61 12.24
CA ASN A 74 9.87 5.50 12.66
C ASN A 74 10.88 6.03 11.63
N THR A 75 10.46 6.82 10.65
CA THR A 75 11.36 7.35 9.61
C THR A 75 12.22 8.47 10.14
N ASP A 76 13.51 8.47 9.80
CA ASP A 76 14.43 9.55 10.10
C ASP A 76 13.82 10.91 9.67
N PRO A 77 13.70 11.89 10.56
CA PRO A 77 13.14 13.21 10.25
C PRO A 77 13.81 13.91 9.06
N LEU A 78 15.11 13.67 8.84
CA LEU A 78 15.82 14.22 7.69
C LEU A 78 15.38 13.59 6.36
N VAL A 79 15.06 12.29 6.36
CA VAL A 79 14.52 11.60 5.18
C VAL A 79 13.11 12.10 4.89
N GLN A 80 12.28 12.23 5.90
CA GLN A 80 10.92 12.78 5.78
C GLN A 80 10.93 14.21 5.23
N ALA A 81 11.80 15.07 5.74
CA ALA A 81 11.97 16.44 5.24
C ALA A 81 12.32 16.45 3.76
N LYS A 82 13.25 15.60 3.30
CA LYS A 82 13.61 15.48 1.88
C LYS A 82 12.44 15.10 1.00
N VAL A 83 11.61 14.16 1.43
CA VAL A 83 10.41 13.73 0.68
C VAL A 83 9.41 14.87 0.58
N LEU A 84 9.13 15.56 1.68
CA LEU A 84 8.23 16.71 1.70
C LEU A 84 8.72 17.86 0.81
N HIS A 85 10.03 18.15 0.84
CA HIS A 85 10.63 19.16 -0.03
C HIS A 85 10.43 18.85 -1.53
N ARG A 86 10.54 17.58 -1.94
CA ARG A 86 10.31 17.16 -3.34
C ARG A 86 8.89 17.48 -3.83
N VAL A 87 7.91 17.40 -2.95
CA VAL A 87 6.51 17.68 -3.31
C VAL A 87 6.10 19.13 -3.09
N GLY A 88 7.04 19.98 -2.68
CA GLY A 88 6.82 21.40 -2.48
C GLY A 88 6.21 21.78 -1.13
N VAL A 89 6.47 20.96 -0.11
CA VAL A 89 6.16 21.25 1.29
C VAL A 89 7.47 21.56 2.00
N THR A 90 7.63 22.79 2.48
CA THR A 90 8.83 23.26 3.17
C THR A 90 8.46 24.06 4.41
N GLU A 91 9.36 24.09 5.38
CA GLU A 91 9.15 24.85 6.63
C GLU A 91 8.92 26.34 6.35
N GLU A 92 9.69 26.94 5.46
CA GLU A 92 9.56 28.37 5.12
C GLU A 92 8.41 28.66 4.16
N GLY A 93 8.23 27.83 3.14
CA GLY A 93 7.26 28.06 2.05
C GLY A 93 5.83 27.65 2.39
N THR A 94 5.66 26.69 3.30
CA THR A 94 4.38 26.12 3.68
C THR A 94 4.32 25.80 5.17
N PRO A 95 4.57 26.77 6.08
CA PRO A 95 4.71 26.51 7.51
C PRO A 95 3.50 25.79 8.12
N GLN A 96 2.29 26.16 7.72
CA GLN A 96 1.07 25.52 8.23
C GLN A 96 1.01 24.01 7.90
N ILE A 97 1.42 23.60 6.70
CA ILE A 97 1.43 22.18 6.32
C ILE A 97 2.57 21.46 7.04
N TRP A 98 3.70 22.14 7.20
CA TRP A 98 4.85 21.63 7.94
C TRP A 98 4.49 21.37 9.41
N ASP A 99 3.83 22.30 10.05
CA ASP A 99 3.38 22.18 11.45
C ASP A 99 2.39 21.03 11.63
N MET A 100 1.45 20.85 10.70
CA MET A 100 0.53 19.69 10.70
C MET A 100 1.27 18.36 10.55
N PHE A 101 2.27 18.33 9.68
CA PHE A 101 3.11 17.13 9.52
C PHE A 101 3.86 16.80 10.82
N GLU A 102 4.49 17.80 11.45
CA GLU A 102 5.20 17.64 12.71
C GLU A 102 4.26 17.23 13.86
N GLN A 103 3.04 17.72 13.87
CA GLN A 103 2.04 17.32 14.85
C GLN A 103 1.66 15.85 14.69
N VAL A 104 1.33 15.40 13.47
CA VAL A 104 1.01 14.00 13.20
C VAL A 104 2.19 13.10 13.53
N ARG A 105 3.42 13.49 13.19
CA ARG A 105 4.63 12.75 13.52
C ARG A 105 4.79 12.57 15.03
N LYS A 106 4.62 13.63 15.80
CA LYS A 106 4.70 13.58 17.28
C LYS A 106 3.59 12.71 17.89
N GLU A 107 2.39 12.76 17.34
CA GLU A 107 1.28 11.91 17.80
C GLU A 107 1.60 10.44 17.58
N VAL A 108 2.17 10.08 16.43
CA VAL A 108 2.60 8.71 16.13
C VAL A 108 3.75 8.27 17.04
N GLU A 109 4.76 9.11 17.25
CA GLU A 109 5.91 8.80 18.12
C GLU A 109 5.51 8.58 19.59
N ASN A 110 4.49 9.32 20.07
CA ASN A 110 4.04 9.24 21.47
C ASN A 110 3.12 8.04 21.75
N HIS A 111 2.62 7.36 20.74
CA HIS A 111 1.71 6.22 20.88
C HIS A 111 2.46 4.93 20.56
N SER A 112 3.24 4.41 21.53
CA SER A 112 3.89 3.11 21.41
C SER A 112 2.86 2.01 21.14
N GLY A 113 3.02 1.26 20.04
CA GLY A 113 2.10 0.21 19.62
C GLY A 113 0.95 0.67 18.75
N TRP A 114 1.09 1.82 18.11
CA TRP A 114 0.06 2.40 17.24
C TRP A 114 -0.03 1.69 15.88
N MET A 115 -1.25 1.78 15.26
CA MET A 115 -1.58 1.13 14.00
C MET A 115 -0.66 1.47 12.81
N TYR A 116 0.11 2.54 12.90
CA TYR A 116 1.06 2.97 11.85
C TYR A 116 2.51 2.55 12.12
N GLU A 117 2.78 1.84 13.22
CA GLU A 117 4.10 1.32 13.51
C GLU A 117 4.28 -0.04 12.82
N VAL A 118 5.31 -0.17 12.00
CA VAL A 118 5.77 -1.45 11.48
C VAL A 118 7.08 -1.79 12.16
N GLN A 119 7.10 -2.90 12.88
CA GLN A 119 8.31 -3.44 13.50
C GLN A 119 8.96 -4.43 12.55
N ASP A 120 10.29 -4.53 12.64
CA ASP A 120 11.00 -5.59 11.95
C ASP A 120 10.63 -6.97 12.54
N PHE A 121 10.59 -7.95 11.70
CA PHE A 121 10.28 -9.33 12.06
C PHE A 121 11.10 -10.30 11.21
N PRO A 122 11.47 -11.46 11.77
CA PRO A 122 12.11 -12.51 10.99
C PRO A 122 11.11 -13.11 9.99
N TYR A 123 11.58 -13.38 8.78
CA TYR A 123 10.75 -14.00 7.74
C TYR A 123 11.55 -14.98 6.89
N LYS A 124 10.85 -15.91 6.28
CA LYS A 124 11.37 -16.76 5.19
C LYS A 124 11.13 -16.03 3.88
N PRO A 125 12.19 -15.79 3.08
CA PRO A 125 12.04 -15.14 1.80
C PRO A 125 11.21 -16.00 0.85
N ILE A 126 10.28 -15.36 0.13
CA ILE A 126 9.47 -15.97 -0.92
C ILE A 126 9.40 -15.02 -2.11
N GLY A 127 9.52 -15.55 -3.33
CA GLY A 127 9.46 -14.79 -4.57
C GLY A 127 8.24 -15.17 -5.42
N SER A 128 8.12 -14.58 -6.61
CA SER A 128 7.09 -14.94 -7.58
C SER A 128 7.38 -16.31 -8.22
N GLY A 129 6.33 -17.09 -8.45
CA GLY A 129 6.40 -18.42 -9.07
C GLY A 129 6.67 -19.56 -8.10
N GLU A 130 6.77 -19.28 -6.80
CA GLU A 130 6.88 -20.32 -5.79
C GLU A 130 5.51 -20.92 -5.45
N VAL A 131 5.49 -22.15 -4.97
CA VAL A 131 4.26 -22.90 -4.73
C VAL A 131 4.12 -23.24 -3.26
N LEU A 132 3.00 -22.81 -2.68
CA LEU A 132 2.57 -23.15 -1.33
C LEU A 132 1.40 -24.13 -1.38
N ARG A 133 1.41 -25.15 -0.50
CA ARG A 133 0.36 -26.17 -0.42
C ARG A 133 -0.24 -26.23 0.97
N TYR A 134 -1.55 -26.08 1.03
CA TYR A 134 -2.32 -26.13 2.27
C TYR A 134 -3.56 -27.02 2.08
N GLY A 135 -3.53 -28.23 2.63
CA GLY A 135 -4.56 -29.23 2.38
C GLY A 135 -4.69 -29.55 0.89
N ASP A 136 -5.89 -29.40 0.36
CA ASP A 136 -6.20 -29.65 -1.04
C ASP A 136 -5.92 -28.46 -1.97
N TYR A 137 -5.49 -27.31 -1.42
CA TYR A 137 -5.22 -26.10 -2.19
C TYR A 137 -3.76 -25.98 -2.55
N THR A 138 -3.52 -25.52 -3.78
CA THR A 138 -2.18 -25.25 -4.30
C THR A 138 -2.13 -23.83 -4.81
N PHE A 139 -1.34 -22.98 -4.13
CA PHE A 139 -1.18 -21.58 -4.48
C PHE A 139 0.17 -21.31 -5.13
N GLU A 140 0.16 -20.69 -6.29
CA GLU A 140 1.33 -20.08 -6.90
C GLU A 140 1.42 -18.62 -6.45
N THR A 141 2.61 -18.17 -6.05
CA THR A 141 2.88 -16.78 -5.75
C THR A 141 3.02 -15.98 -7.03
N VAL A 142 2.29 -14.87 -7.13
CA VAL A 142 2.25 -14.02 -8.32
C VAL A 142 2.73 -12.62 -7.98
N GLU A 143 3.71 -12.11 -8.73
CA GLU A 143 4.14 -10.72 -8.60
C GLU A 143 3.03 -9.74 -8.97
N LEU A 144 2.76 -8.78 -8.09
CA LEU A 144 1.76 -7.73 -8.22
C LEU A 144 2.41 -6.34 -8.09
N LYS A 145 3.39 -6.07 -8.95
CA LYS A 145 4.15 -4.83 -8.91
C LYS A 145 3.28 -3.61 -9.16
N GLY A 146 3.51 -2.57 -8.37
CA GLY A 146 2.92 -1.25 -8.57
C GLY A 146 2.38 -0.61 -7.31
N HIS A 147 1.52 -1.29 -6.56
CA HIS A 147 1.09 -0.80 -5.25
C HIS A 147 2.29 -0.69 -4.31
N THR A 148 3.09 -1.76 -4.22
CA THR A 148 4.45 -1.75 -3.68
C THR A 148 5.43 -2.38 -4.66
N PHE A 149 6.72 -2.45 -4.28
CA PHE A 149 7.77 -3.07 -5.08
C PHE A 149 7.69 -4.58 -5.13
N GLY A 150 7.38 -5.18 -4.00
CA GLY A 150 7.48 -6.61 -3.78
C GLY A 150 6.13 -7.27 -3.51
N GLN A 151 5.01 -6.57 -3.69
CA GLN A 151 3.70 -7.16 -3.43
C GLN A 151 3.51 -8.46 -4.19
N LEU A 152 3.09 -9.48 -3.47
CA LEU A 152 2.73 -10.78 -4.00
C LEU A 152 1.25 -11.08 -3.74
N GLY A 153 0.65 -11.82 -4.66
CA GLY A 153 -0.64 -12.46 -4.47
C GLY A 153 -0.50 -13.99 -4.47
N LEU A 154 -1.58 -14.67 -4.06
CA LEU A 154 -1.67 -16.13 -4.09
C LEU A 154 -2.74 -16.56 -5.09
N PHE A 155 -2.35 -17.34 -6.09
CA PHE A 155 -3.23 -17.80 -7.15
C PHE A 155 -3.41 -19.33 -7.11
N ASP A 156 -4.63 -19.78 -6.90
CA ASP A 156 -5.06 -21.17 -7.09
C ASP A 156 -5.66 -21.31 -8.49
N LYS A 157 -4.89 -21.88 -9.37
CA LYS A 157 -5.26 -22.06 -10.78
C LYS A 157 -6.40 -23.04 -10.98
N GLU A 158 -6.47 -24.10 -10.19
CA GLU A 158 -7.47 -25.15 -10.30
C GLU A 158 -8.86 -24.63 -9.91
N ASN A 159 -8.93 -23.90 -8.79
CA ASN A 159 -10.16 -23.35 -8.28
C ASN A 159 -10.47 -21.94 -8.82
N LYS A 160 -9.56 -21.35 -9.61
CA LYS A 160 -9.66 -19.98 -10.12
C LYS A 160 -9.89 -18.95 -9.00
N ILE A 161 -9.16 -19.10 -7.92
CA ILE A 161 -9.17 -18.20 -6.76
C ILE A 161 -7.89 -17.39 -6.76
N PHE A 162 -7.98 -16.07 -6.59
CA PHE A 162 -6.83 -15.22 -6.50
C PHE A 162 -6.93 -14.23 -5.34
N PHE A 163 -6.07 -14.38 -4.34
CA PHE A 163 -5.86 -13.39 -3.28
C PHE A 163 -4.95 -12.30 -3.84
N CYS A 164 -5.54 -11.17 -4.22
CA CYS A 164 -4.88 -10.14 -5.02
C CYS A 164 -4.40 -8.94 -4.19
N ALA A 165 -4.38 -9.06 -2.88
CA ALA A 165 -3.92 -8.01 -1.96
C ALA A 165 -4.55 -6.64 -2.28
N ASP A 166 -3.74 -5.58 -2.29
CA ASP A 166 -4.17 -4.22 -2.61
C ASP A 166 -4.01 -3.86 -4.09
N GLN A 167 -3.79 -4.86 -4.95
CA GLN A 167 -3.64 -4.60 -6.37
C GLN A 167 -4.96 -4.24 -7.06
N VAL A 168 -6.06 -4.91 -6.69
CA VAL A 168 -7.38 -4.67 -7.27
C VAL A 168 -8.42 -4.63 -6.15
N ILE A 169 -9.04 -3.48 -5.90
CA ILE A 169 -10.07 -3.28 -4.88
C ILE A 169 -11.30 -2.67 -5.53
N ASP A 170 -12.51 -3.22 -5.28
CA ASP A 170 -13.73 -2.61 -5.79
C ASP A 170 -14.14 -1.40 -4.93
N GLY A 171 -14.49 -0.29 -5.57
CA GLY A 171 -14.85 0.97 -4.90
C GLY A 171 -13.67 1.89 -4.58
N ILE A 172 -12.45 1.39 -4.59
CA ILE A 172 -11.23 2.16 -4.27
C ILE A 172 -10.27 2.11 -5.47
N VAL A 173 -9.56 3.19 -5.73
CA VAL A 173 -8.41 3.21 -6.63
C VAL A 173 -7.16 3.08 -5.75
N PRO A 174 -6.48 1.93 -5.77
CA PRO A 174 -5.28 1.71 -4.98
C PRO A 174 -4.23 2.79 -5.23
N ILE A 175 -3.45 3.09 -4.21
CA ILE A 175 -2.35 4.05 -4.34
C ILE A 175 -1.15 3.35 -4.95
N VAL A 176 -0.53 4.00 -5.93
CA VAL A 176 0.82 3.67 -6.40
C VAL A 176 1.73 4.75 -5.83
N ALA A 177 2.47 4.41 -4.78
CA ALA A 177 3.26 5.38 -4.02
C ALA A 177 4.70 5.43 -4.53
N THR A 178 4.92 6.07 -5.68
CA THR A 178 6.26 6.32 -6.21
C THR A 178 7.01 7.31 -5.33
N THR A 179 8.22 6.96 -4.93
CA THR A 179 9.13 7.83 -4.16
C THR A 179 10.19 8.45 -5.06
N TYR A 180 10.71 7.67 -6.01
CA TYR A 180 11.75 8.09 -6.93
C TYR A 180 11.29 7.92 -8.38
N PRO A 181 11.64 8.83 -9.30
CA PRO A 181 11.18 8.79 -10.70
C PRO A 181 11.57 7.52 -11.48
N ASP A 182 12.67 6.87 -11.09
CA ASP A 182 13.22 5.66 -11.72
C ASP A 182 12.55 4.36 -11.26
N GLU A 183 11.64 4.40 -10.31
CA GLU A 183 10.93 3.23 -9.81
C GLU A 183 9.94 2.63 -10.81
N HIS A 184 9.34 3.47 -11.63
CA HIS A 184 8.36 3.08 -12.65
C HIS A 184 7.20 2.22 -12.11
N LEU A 185 6.76 2.48 -10.88
CA LEU A 185 5.73 1.67 -10.22
C LEU A 185 4.40 1.71 -10.96
N LEU A 186 3.99 2.88 -11.48
CA LEU A 186 2.75 3.00 -12.23
C LEU A 186 2.78 2.18 -13.53
N LYS A 187 3.93 2.09 -14.20
CA LYS A 187 4.12 1.21 -15.36
C LYS A 187 3.95 -0.26 -14.96
N GLY A 188 4.54 -0.67 -13.85
CA GLY A 188 4.36 -2.01 -13.29
C GLY A 188 2.91 -2.28 -12.91
N TYR A 189 2.23 -1.30 -12.33
CA TYR A 189 0.82 -1.37 -11.98
C TYR A 189 -0.07 -1.60 -13.21
N PHE A 190 0.12 -0.85 -14.29
CA PHE A 190 -0.62 -1.07 -15.54
C PHE A 190 -0.33 -2.43 -16.17
N ALA A 191 0.90 -2.91 -16.12
CA ALA A 191 1.22 -4.26 -16.58
C ALA A 191 0.48 -5.34 -15.76
N SER A 192 0.38 -5.17 -14.44
CA SER A 192 -0.44 -6.04 -13.59
C SER A 192 -1.93 -5.95 -13.95
N MET A 193 -2.46 -4.75 -14.17
CA MET A 193 -3.87 -4.58 -14.57
C MET A 193 -4.19 -5.30 -15.88
N GLU A 194 -3.27 -5.29 -16.83
CA GLU A 194 -3.42 -6.01 -18.10
C GLU A 194 -3.50 -7.52 -17.87
N ARG A 195 -2.69 -8.07 -16.95
CA ARG A 195 -2.78 -9.49 -16.57
C ARG A 195 -4.15 -9.83 -15.95
N PHE A 196 -4.69 -8.97 -15.07
CA PHE A 196 -6.03 -9.18 -14.53
C PHE A 196 -7.14 -9.13 -15.57
N ARG A 197 -6.96 -8.39 -16.65
CA ARG A 197 -7.93 -8.34 -17.76
C ARG A 197 -7.89 -9.57 -18.66
N HIS A 198 -6.75 -10.24 -18.78
CA HIS A 198 -6.53 -11.35 -19.72
C HIS A 198 -6.33 -12.70 -19.02
N GLU A 199 -5.35 -12.79 -18.09
CA GLU A 199 -4.98 -14.06 -17.48
C GLU A 199 -5.92 -14.44 -16.32
N PHE A 200 -6.37 -13.47 -15.53
CA PHE A 200 -7.16 -13.70 -14.33
C PHE A 200 -8.62 -13.20 -14.43
N SER A 201 -9.08 -12.99 -15.65
CA SER A 201 -10.39 -12.37 -15.89
C SER A 201 -11.58 -13.25 -15.52
N ASP A 202 -11.41 -14.53 -15.38
CA ASP A 202 -12.41 -15.52 -14.98
C ASP A 202 -12.19 -16.06 -13.54
N CYS A 203 -11.32 -15.41 -12.80
CA CYS A 203 -11.04 -15.75 -11.42
C CYS A 203 -11.96 -15.01 -10.44
N LEU A 204 -12.23 -15.66 -9.32
CA LEU A 204 -12.78 -15.00 -8.13
C LEU A 204 -11.63 -14.31 -7.39
N LEU A 205 -11.65 -12.97 -7.34
CA LEU A 205 -10.60 -12.21 -6.66
C LEU A 205 -10.99 -11.93 -5.21
N PHE A 206 -10.03 -12.14 -4.32
CA PHE A 206 -10.10 -11.78 -2.91
C PHE A 206 -9.09 -10.66 -2.64
N PRO A 207 -9.53 -9.39 -2.65
CA PRO A 207 -8.69 -8.27 -2.25
C PRO A 207 -8.50 -8.27 -0.73
N ALA A 208 -7.48 -7.55 -0.25
CA ALA A 208 -7.28 -7.40 1.18
C ALA A 208 -8.34 -6.51 1.83
N HIS A 209 -8.94 -5.62 1.06
CA HIS A 209 -10.01 -4.72 1.53
C HIS A 209 -11.29 -4.89 0.73
N GLY A 210 -12.43 -4.83 1.43
CA GLY A 210 -13.76 -4.87 0.81
C GLY A 210 -14.28 -6.28 0.56
N LYS A 211 -15.05 -6.44 -0.51
CA LYS A 211 -15.69 -7.71 -0.86
C LYS A 211 -14.91 -8.42 -1.98
N HIS A 212 -15.10 -9.74 -2.09
CA HIS A 212 -14.61 -10.49 -3.24
C HIS A 212 -15.19 -9.94 -4.56
N ILE A 213 -14.42 -10.10 -5.64
CA ILE A 213 -14.72 -9.53 -6.95
C ILE A 213 -14.99 -10.67 -7.94
N THR A 214 -16.20 -10.68 -8.48
CA THR A 214 -16.66 -11.67 -9.47
C THR A 214 -16.56 -11.18 -10.92
N ASP A 215 -16.30 -9.88 -11.12
CA ASP A 215 -16.07 -9.27 -12.43
C ASP A 215 -14.78 -8.45 -12.42
N PRO A 216 -13.62 -9.13 -12.54
CA PRO A 216 -12.31 -8.47 -12.56
C PRO A 216 -12.18 -7.41 -13.66
N LYS A 217 -12.73 -7.68 -14.87
CA LYS A 217 -12.61 -6.77 -16.02
C LYS A 217 -13.26 -5.41 -15.74
N ARG A 218 -14.44 -5.41 -15.11
CA ARG A 218 -15.16 -4.18 -14.75
C ARG A 218 -14.36 -3.36 -13.74
N VAL A 219 -13.89 -4.01 -12.66
CA VAL A 219 -13.16 -3.31 -11.59
C VAL A 219 -11.83 -2.76 -12.09
N VAL A 220 -11.06 -3.57 -12.79
CA VAL A 220 -9.78 -3.17 -13.41
C VAL A 220 -9.98 -2.03 -14.41
N GLY A 221 -11.01 -2.14 -15.27
CA GLY A 221 -11.34 -1.08 -16.23
C GLY A 221 -11.58 0.28 -15.56
N ARG A 222 -12.32 0.29 -14.44
CA ARG A 222 -12.56 1.50 -13.65
C ARG A 222 -11.28 2.06 -13.02
N ILE A 223 -10.43 1.20 -12.46
CA ILE A 223 -9.16 1.61 -11.85
C ILE A 223 -8.25 2.24 -12.91
N VAL A 224 -8.07 1.56 -14.05
CA VAL A 224 -7.23 2.05 -15.16
C VAL A 224 -7.76 3.37 -15.69
N PHE A 225 -9.07 3.47 -15.94
CA PHE A 225 -9.70 4.72 -16.39
C PHE A 225 -9.44 5.88 -15.43
N SER A 226 -9.56 5.64 -14.11
CA SER A 226 -9.28 6.66 -13.10
C SER A 226 -7.83 7.17 -13.14
N TYR A 227 -6.85 6.29 -13.37
CA TYR A 227 -5.46 6.72 -13.52
C TYR A 227 -5.23 7.48 -14.82
N LEU A 228 -5.76 6.99 -15.95
CA LEU A 228 -5.62 7.68 -17.25
C LEU A 228 -6.24 9.08 -17.24
N ASP A 229 -7.44 9.22 -16.64
CA ASP A 229 -8.09 10.52 -16.43
C ASP A 229 -7.20 11.49 -15.63
N LYS A 230 -6.57 11.01 -14.55
CA LYS A 230 -5.67 11.84 -13.75
C LYS A 230 -4.37 12.18 -14.47
N MET A 231 -3.80 11.23 -15.22
CA MET A 231 -2.62 11.49 -16.07
C MET A 231 -2.91 12.58 -17.10
N GLU A 232 -4.07 12.54 -17.77
CA GLU A 232 -4.48 13.58 -18.72
C GLU A 232 -4.64 14.94 -18.05
N ILE A 233 -5.30 14.99 -16.88
CA ILE A 233 -5.44 16.25 -16.11
C ILE A 233 -4.07 16.80 -15.71
N VAL A 234 -3.16 15.95 -15.19
CA VAL A 234 -1.80 16.36 -14.80
C VAL A 234 -1.03 16.88 -16.02
N HIS A 235 -1.09 16.16 -17.14
CA HIS A 235 -0.47 16.60 -18.40
C HIS A 235 -0.99 17.99 -18.83
N ASN A 236 -2.29 18.19 -18.87
CA ASN A 236 -2.91 19.48 -19.24
C ASN A 236 -2.50 20.61 -18.30
N ILE A 237 -2.39 20.35 -16.98
CA ILE A 237 -1.90 21.35 -16.01
C ILE A 237 -0.47 21.76 -16.34
N LEU A 238 0.40 20.82 -16.68
CA LEU A 238 1.81 21.08 -16.99
C LEU A 238 1.95 21.82 -18.32
N GLU A 239 1.27 21.37 -19.36
CA GLU A 239 1.33 21.96 -20.71
C GLU A 239 0.86 23.43 -20.74
N HIS A 240 -0.21 23.74 -20.00
CA HIS A 240 -0.77 25.09 -19.96
C HIS A 240 -0.20 25.99 -18.86
N SER A 241 0.76 25.48 -18.08
CA SER A 241 1.36 26.24 -16.98
C SER A 241 2.42 27.22 -17.48
N ARG A 242 2.28 28.49 -17.10
CA ARG A 242 3.27 29.53 -17.42
C ARG A 242 4.51 29.54 -16.53
N ARG A 243 4.54 28.68 -15.49
CA ARG A 243 5.66 28.53 -14.56
C ARG A 243 5.73 27.09 -14.06
N PRO A 244 6.90 26.63 -13.56
CA PRO A 244 7.00 25.36 -12.86
C PRO A 244 6.01 25.29 -11.69
N LYS A 245 5.47 24.10 -11.45
CA LYS A 245 4.54 23.81 -10.36
C LYS A 245 5.11 22.72 -9.46
N THR A 246 4.83 22.83 -8.17
CA THR A 246 5.11 21.75 -7.22
C THR A 246 4.08 20.64 -7.34
N ILE A 247 4.43 19.44 -6.89
CA ILE A 247 3.48 18.30 -6.82
C ILE A 247 2.24 18.70 -6.01
N ARG A 248 2.41 19.43 -4.93
CA ARG A 248 1.32 19.94 -4.10
C ARG A 248 0.35 20.83 -4.90
N GLU A 249 0.86 21.77 -5.70
CA GLU A 249 0.02 22.61 -6.55
C GLU A 249 -0.72 21.81 -7.61
N ILE A 250 -0.04 20.85 -8.24
CA ILE A 250 -0.65 19.93 -9.23
C ILE A 250 -1.77 19.13 -8.58
N ALA A 251 -1.50 18.50 -7.43
CA ALA A 251 -2.47 17.70 -6.70
C ALA A 251 -3.71 18.51 -6.29
N SER A 252 -3.50 19.75 -5.80
CA SER A 252 -4.60 20.64 -5.44
C SER A 252 -5.50 20.94 -6.64
N ILE A 253 -4.93 21.20 -7.81
CA ILE A 253 -5.70 21.49 -9.04
C ILE A 253 -6.39 20.21 -9.55
N ALA A 254 -5.65 19.10 -9.67
CA ALA A 254 -6.13 17.84 -10.24
C ALA A 254 -7.27 17.19 -9.44
N TYR A 255 -7.30 17.42 -8.14
CA TYR A 255 -8.29 16.84 -7.23
C TYR A 255 -9.25 17.88 -6.61
N GLY A 256 -9.15 19.15 -7.01
CA GLY A 256 -10.00 20.22 -6.49
C GLY A 256 -9.84 20.47 -4.98
N MET A 257 -8.66 20.19 -4.43
CA MET A 257 -8.39 20.32 -3.01
C MET A 257 -7.83 21.69 -2.65
N PRO A 258 -8.06 22.20 -1.43
CA PRO A 258 -7.40 23.42 -0.98
C PRO A 258 -5.88 23.24 -0.96
N GLN A 259 -5.14 24.28 -1.30
CA GLN A 259 -3.67 24.26 -1.24
C GLN A 259 -3.14 24.21 0.20
N LEU A 260 -3.91 24.70 1.15
CA LEU A 260 -3.62 24.68 2.57
C LEU A 260 -4.73 23.88 3.26
N PRO A 261 -4.44 22.71 3.82
CA PRO A 261 -5.40 21.92 4.58
C PRO A 261 -5.80 22.65 5.86
N LYS A 262 -7.05 22.47 6.27
CA LYS A 262 -7.63 23.11 7.47
C LYS A 262 -7.43 22.26 8.72
N ASP A 263 -7.36 20.95 8.55
CA ASP A 263 -7.28 19.96 9.60
C ASP A 263 -6.46 18.74 9.16
N THR A 264 -6.24 17.82 10.07
CA THR A 264 -5.47 16.60 9.85
C THR A 264 -6.08 15.71 8.77
N ASP A 265 -7.41 15.65 8.66
CA ASP A 265 -8.08 14.82 7.63
C ASP A 265 -7.84 15.37 6.22
N GLU A 266 -7.93 16.70 6.04
CA GLU A 266 -7.58 17.33 4.77
C GLU A 266 -6.08 17.19 4.47
N PHE A 267 -5.22 17.22 5.48
CA PHE A 267 -3.78 17.00 5.33
C PHE A 267 -3.47 15.57 4.85
N ILE A 268 -4.08 14.55 5.45
CA ILE A 268 -3.92 13.15 5.05
C ILE A 268 -4.40 12.96 3.59
N LYS A 269 -5.56 13.51 3.25
CA LYS A 269 -6.08 13.48 1.87
C LYS A 269 -5.12 14.16 0.89
N LEU A 270 -4.56 15.31 1.26
CA LEU A 270 -3.57 16.00 0.43
C LEU A 270 -2.31 15.14 0.21
N LYS A 271 -1.78 14.49 1.26
CA LYS A 271 -0.66 13.55 1.13
C LYS A 271 -0.97 12.42 0.13
N MET A 272 -2.15 11.80 0.25
CA MET A 272 -2.57 10.72 -0.65
C MET A 272 -2.63 11.17 -2.11
N VAL A 273 -3.23 12.33 -2.39
CA VAL A 273 -3.34 12.81 -3.77
C VAL A 273 -2.02 13.31 -4.32
N MET A 274 -1.11 13.86 -3.49
CA MET A 274 0.26 14.17 -3.89
C MET A 274 1.02 12.91 -4.32
N SER A 275 0.91 11.82 -3.57
CA SER A 275 1.52 10.53 -3.94
C SER A 275 1.00 10.02 -5.29
N LYS A 276 -0.31 10.09 -5.52
CA LYS A 276 -0.92 9.71 -6.81
C LYS A 276 -0.45 10.60 -7.96
N CYS A 277 -0.37 11.92 -7.76
CA CYS A 277 0.15 12.84 -8.78
C CYS A 277 1.62 12.57 -9.10
N PHE A 278 2.44 12.31 -8.08
CA PHE A 278 3.85 12.00 -8.29
C PHE A 278 4.05 10.74 -9.13
N SER A 279 3.20 9.74 -8.95
CA SER A 279 3.22 8.52 -9.77
C SER A 279 2.79 8.74 -11.22
N CYS A 280 2.05 9.83 -11.51
CA CYS A 280 1.59 10.17 -12.85
C CYS A 280 2.60 11.01 -13.66
N LEU A 281 3.68 11.47 -13.04
CA LEU A 281 4.78 12.21 -13.65
C LEU A 281 5.87 11.29 -14.16
#